data_93c79991268a3526bd7e2ffcb2f91a21
#
_entry.id   93c79991268a3526bd7e2ffcb2f91a21
#
_cell.length_a   1.000
_cell.length_b   1.000
_cell.length_c   1.000
_cell.angle_alpha   90.00
_cell.angle_beta   90.00
_cell.angle_gamma   90.00
#
_symmetry.space_group_name_H-M   'P 1'
#
loop_
_entity.id
_entity.type
_entity.pdbx_description
1 polymer ?
#
loop_
_entity_poly.entity_id
_entity_poly.type
_entity_poly.pdbx_seq_one_letter_code
_entity_poly.pdbx_strand_id
1 'polypeptide(L)'
;MKPSQITIPLYHEAVEQFAYAMQRLARATEANAERRLDLLQDMHFQLWKSLSSFDGRCGLKTWVYRVIHNVAASHVDRERRRRIEDGDYSELDNVPSTTNLNDLVERDDALAKLHAWIRKLKPVDRQVMTLYLEDLSAAEMSEVTGFKPGAIATRISRLKSKLAQDFKEASI
;
A
#
# COMPACT_ATOMS: atom_id res chain seq x y z
N MET A 1 21.68 20.94 -16.30
CA MET A 1 21.85 19.46 -16.24
C MET A 1 20.54 18.83 -16.70
N LYS A 2 20.60 17.93 -17.68
CA LYS A 2 19.37 17.31 -18.21
C LYS A 2 18.77 16.39 -17.13
N PRO A 3 17.46 16.44 -16.84
CA PRO A 3 16.79 15.64 -15.80
C PRO A 3 17.07 14.14 -15.89
N SER A 4 17.30 13.63 -17.09
CA SER A 4 17.52 12.22 -17.40
C SER A 4 18.80 11.59 -16.84
N GLN A 5 19.83 12.36 -16.48
CA GLN A 5 21.10 11.80 -15.99
C GLN A 5 21.10 11.50 -14.48
N ILE A 6 20.24 12.16 -13.70
CA ILE A 6 20.12 11.94 -12.25
C ILE A 6 18.99 10.95 -11.95
N THR A 7 17.95 10.91 -12.78
CA THR A 7 16.75 10.11 -12.54
C THR A 7 17.03 8.61 -12.59
N ILE A 8 17.90 8.14 -13.50
CA ILE A 8 18.16 6.69 -13.66
C ILE A 8 18.89 6.11 -12.45
N PRO A 9 20.04 6.66 -11.99
CA PRO A 9 20.72 6.17 -10.79
C PRO A 9 19.82 6.21 -9.54
N LEU A 10 19.08 7.29 -9.35
CA LEU A 10 18.18 7.47 -8.20
C LEU A 10 17.00 6.48 -8.23
N TYR A 11 16.48 6.16 -9.42
CA TYR A 11 15.46 5.14 -9.58
C TYR A 11 16.02 3.75 -9.25
N HIS A 12 17.22 3.40 -9.69
CA HIS A 12 17.85 2.13 -9.34
C HIS A 12 18.05 2.00 -7.83
N GLU A 13 18.54 3.04 -7.18
CA GLU A 13 18.69 3.11 -5.73
C GLU A 13 17.32 2.92 -5.03
N ALA A 14 16.29 3.62 -5.47
CA ALA A 14 14.96 3.51 -4.91
C ALA A 14 14.37 2.10 -5.08
N VAL A 15 14.54 1.48 -6.26
CA VAL A 15 14.05 0.11 -6.49
C VAL A 15 14.83 -0.90 -5.66
N GLU A 16 16.15 -0.80 -5.59
CA GLU A 16 16.98 -1.70 -4.78
C GLU A 16 16.55 -1.69 -3.30
N GLN A 17 16.27 -0.51 -2.75
CA GLN A 17 15.88 -0.38 -1.34
C GLN A 17 14.42 -0.72 -1.07
N PHE A 18 13.49 -0.42 -2.00
CA PHE A 18 12.05 -0.41 -1.72
C PHE A 18 11.22 -1.40 -2.57
N ALA A 19 11.82 -2.24 -3.41
CA ALA A 19 11.08 -3.20 -4.25
C ALA A 19 10.18 -4.13 -3.42
N TYR A 20 10.68 -4.64 -2.30
CA TYR A 20 9.90 -5.50 -1.41
C TYR A 20 8.74 -4.75 -0.73
N ALA A 21 8.94 -3.49 -0.34
CA ALA A 21 7.88 -2.65 0.21
C ALA A 21 6.77 -2.40 -0.82
N MET A 22 7.14 -2.16 -2.08
CA MET A 22 6.18 -2.02 -3.19
C MET A 22 5.36 -3.30 -3.38
N GLN A 23 6.00 -4.47 -3.35
CA GLN A 23 5.33 -5.76 -3.47
C GLN A 23 4.36 -6.02 -2.30
N ARG A 24 4.78 -5.75 -1.06
CA ARG A 24 3.90 -5.89 0.12
C ARG A 24 2.71 -4.95 0.05
N LEU A 25 2.93 -3.69 -0.33
CA LEU A 25 1.85 -2.72 -0.52
C LEU A 25 0.87 -3.15 -1.62
N ALA A 26 1.37 -3.67 -2.74
CA ALA A 26 0.53 -4.16 -3.83
C ALA A 26 -0.35 -5.35 -3.37
N ARG A 27 0.20 -6.30 -2.60
CA ARG A 27 -0.56 -7.42 -2.02
C ARG A 27 -1.59 -6.97 -0.99
N ALA A 28 -1.25 -5.98 -0.18
CA ALA A 28 -2.16 -5.38 0.79
C ALA A 28 -3.27 -4.53 0.13
N THR A 29 -3.13 -4.18 -1.15
CA THR A 29 -4.06 -3.34 -1.90
C THR A 29 -4.95 -4.16 -2.84
N GLU A 30 -4.38 -5.11 -3.57
CA GLU A 30 -5.04 -5.83 -4.66
C GLU A 30 -4.94 -7.36 -4.49
N ALA A 31 -6.07 -8.04 -4.46
CA ALA A 31 -6.15 -9.48 -4.30
C ALA A 31 -5.90 -10.22 -5.63
N ASN A 32 -6.38 -9.68 -6.75
CA ASN A 32 -6.22 -10.29 -8.06
C ASN A 32 -4.77 -10.20 -8.53
N ALA A 33 -4.17 -11.34 -8.93
CA ALA A 33 -2.76 -11.43 -9.27
C ALA A 33 -2.39 -10.59 -10.51
N GLU A 34 -3.23 -10.56 -11.54
CA GLU A 34 -2.99 -9.79 -12.77
C GLU A 34 -3.06 -8.29 -12.48
N ARG A 35 -4.14 -7.82 -11.84
CA ARG A 35 -4.29 -6.42 -11.44
C ARG A 35 -3.20 -5.95 -10.46
N ARG A 36 -2.68 -6.87 -9.65
CA ARG A 36 -1.56 -6.58 -8.76
C ARG A 36 -0.26 -6.33 -9.53
N LEU A 37 -0.02 -7.06 -10.63
CA LEU A 37 1.10 -6.79 -11.52
C LEU A 37 0.96 -5.43 -12.21
N ASP A 38 -0.24 -5.08 -12.66
CA ASP A 38 -0.53 -3.76 -13.23
C ASP A 38 -0.29 -2.64 -12.20
N LEU A 39 -0.73 -2.86 -10.95
CA LEU A 39 -0.48 -1.91 -9.85
C LEU A 39 1.03 -1.73 -9.58
N LEU A 40 1.79 -2.82 -9.56
CA LEU A 40 3.25 -2.75 -9.41
C LEU A 40 3.90 -1.99 -10.57
N GLN A 41 3.48 -2.23 -11.80
CA GLN A 41 3.97 -1.51 -12.97
C GLN A 41 3.64 -0.01 -12.87
N ASP A 42 2.43 0.34 -12.45
CA ASP A 42 2.02 1.72 -12.20
C ASP A 42 2.90 2.38 -11.12
N MET A 43 3.19 1.67 -10.01
CA MET A 43 4.09 2.17 -8.96
C MET A 43 5.49 2.46 -9.51
N HIS A 44 6.08 1.54 -10.27
CA HIS A 44 7.38 1.71 -10.88
C HIS A 44 7.41 2.89 -11.85
N PHE A 45 6.40 3.00 -12.71
CA PHE A 45 6.29 4.07 -13.68
C PHE A 45 6.15 5.45 -13.02
N GLN A 46 5.24 5.57 -12.05
CA GLN A 46 5.03 6.83 -11.34
C GLN A 46 6.24 7.22 -10.48
N LEU A 47 6.90 6.26 -9.85
CA LEU A 47 8.14 6.50 -9.11
C LEU A 47 9.21 7.05 -10.05
N TRP A 48 9.49 6.35 -11.16
CA TRP A 48 10.48 6.80 -12.14
C TRP A 48 10.17 8.21 -12.65
N LYS A 49 8.91 8.48 -13.01
CA LYS A 49 8.47 9.79 -13.48
C LYS A 49 8.64 10.88 -12.42
N SER A 50 8.28 10.60 -11.16
CA SER A 50 8.30 11.57 -10.07
C SER A 50 9.73 11.95 -9.64
N LEU A 51 10.69 11.04 -9.78
CA LEU A 51 12.09 11.28 -9.39
C LEU A 51 12.76 12.37 -10.22
N SER A 52 12.23 12.69 -11.40
CA SER A 52 12.70 13.85 -12.18
C SER A 52 12.45 15.20 -11.49
N SER A 53 11.51 15.25 -10.55
CA SER A 53 11.16 16.43 -9.75
C SER A 53 11.60 16.32 -8.28
N PHE A 54 12.31 15.26 -7.92
CA PHE A 54 12.85 15.08 -6.57
C PHE A 54 13.95 16.10 -6.30
N ASP A 55 13.74 16.97 -5.33
CA ASP A 55 14.62 18.09 -5.00
C ASP A 55 15.38 17.93 -3.66
N GLY A 56 15.22 16.77 -3.00
CA GLY A 56 15.91 16.47 -1.74
C GLY A 56 15.36 17.18 -0.51
N ARG A 57 14.23 17.91 -0.59
CA ARG A 57 13.60 18.55 0.58
C ARG A 57 13.05 17.54 1.60
N CYS A 58 12.81 16.31 1.19
CA CYS A 58 12.56 15.18 2.09
C CYS A 58 13.48 14.03 1.72
N GLY A 59 13.64 13.05 2.62
CA GLY A 59 14.42 11.85 2.33
C GLY A 59 13.81 11.02 1.18
N LEU A 60 14.66 10.27 0.46
CA LEU A 60 14.24 9.37 -0.62
C LEU A 60 13.17 8.39 -0.13
N LYS A 61 13.33 7.82 1.08
CA LYS A 61 12.35 6.94 1.73
C LYS A 61 10.96 7.60 1.78
N THR A 62 10.85 8.81 2.32
CA THR A 62 9.57 9.55 2.41
C THR A 62 8.97 9.80 1.03
N TRP A 63 9.81 10.18 0.05
CA TRP A 63 9.37 10.39 -1.33
C TRP A 63 8.78 9.13 -1.94
N VAL A 64 9.50 8.01 -1.86
CA VAL A 64 9.06 6.73 -2.40
C VAL A 64 7.73 6.30 -1.78
N TYR A 65 7.62 6.28 -0.44
CA TYR A 65 6.37 5.89 0.22
C TYR A 65 5.20 6.81 -0.15
N ARG A 66 5.42 8.11 -0.27
CA ARG A 66 4.39 9.06 -0.72
C ARG A 66 3.89 8.72 -2.13
N VAL A 67 4.81 8.46 -3.05
CA VAL A 67 4.45 8.13 -4.45
C VAL A 67 3.69 6.80 -4.52
N ILE A 68 4.23 5.73 -3.95
CA ILE A 68 3.60 4.40 -4.07
C ILE A 68 2.26 4.32 -3.34
N HIS A 69 2.08 5.00 -2.22
CA HIS A 69 0.80 5.06 -1.52
C HIS A 69 -0.25 5.89 -2.28
N ASN A 70 0.15 6.97 -2.96
CA ASN A 70 -0.75 7.72 -3.84
C ASN A 70 -1.20 6.87 -5.04
N VAL A 71 -0.30 6.08 -5.62
CA VAL A 71 -0.64 5.14 -6.70
C VAL A 71 -1.62 4.07 -6.19
N ALA A 72 -1.36 3.48 -5.03
CA ALA A 72 -2.24 2.48 -4.42
C ALA A 72 -3.64 3.04 -4.13
N ALA A 73 -3.74 4.26 -3.59
CA ALA A 73 -5.01 4.93 -3.36
C ALA A 73 -5.79 5.17 -4.66
N SER A 74 -5.10 5.67 -5.70
CA SER A 74 -5.69 5.89 -7.02
C SER A 74 -6.17 4.59 -7.68
N HIS A 75 -5.46 3.48 -7.47
CA HIS A 75 -5.87 2.16 -7.95
C HIS A 75 -7.19 1.72 -7.29
N VAL A 76 -7.30 1.83 -5.95
CA VAL A 76 -8.52 1.49 -5.21
C VAL A 76 -9.72 2.32 -5.68
N ASP A 77 -9.53 3.62 -5.88
CA ASP A 77 -10.59 4.51 -6.35
C ASP A 77 -11.04 4.16 -7.79
N ARG A 78 -10.11 3.78 -8.64
CA ARG A 78 -10.36 3.36 -10.03
C ARG A 78 -11.15 2.04 -10.07
N GLU A 79 -10.74 1.04 -9.29
CA GLU A 79 -11.43 -0.23 -9.18
C GLU A 79 -12.83 -0.09 -8.57
N ARG A 80 -13.01 0.79 -7.60
CA ARG A 80 -14.33 1.10 -7.04
C ARG A 80 -15.27 1.70 -8.09
N ARG A 81 -14.80 2.67 -8.88
CA ARG A 81 -15.62 3.28 -9.95
C ARG A 81 -16.00 2.26 -11.02
N ARG A 82 -15.05 1.41 -11.44
CA ARG A 82 -15.32 0.35 -12.40
C ARG A 82 -16.41 -0.60 -11.93
N ARG A 83 -16.41 -1.03 -10.67
CA ARG A 83 -17.45 -1.89 -10.11
C ARG A 83 -18.83 -1.22 -10.12
N ILE A 84 -18.90 0.06 -9.79
CA ILE A 84 -20.14 0.83 -9.85
C ILE A 84 -20.67 0.89 -11.28
N GLU A 85 -19.80 1.12 -12.28
CA GLU A 85 -20.17 1.16 -13.70
C GLU A 85 -20.64 -0.22 -14.20
N ASP A 86 -20.03 -1.30 -13.71
CA ASP A 86 -20.42 -2.70 -14.02
C ASP A 86 -21.72 -3.15 -13.29
N GLY A 87 -22.34 -2.28 -12.48
CA GLY A 87 -23.59 -2.57 -11.75
C GLY A 87 -23.41 -3.46 -10.52
N ASP A 88 -22.18 -3.69 -10.09
CA ASP A 88 -21.87 -4.47 -8.89
C ASP A 88 -21.90 -3.56 -7.65
N TYR A 89 -23.10 -3.40 -7.10
CA TYR A 89 -23.34 -2.67 -5.84
C TYR A 89 -23.15 -3.53 -4.60
N SER A 90 -22.83 -4.82 -4.75
CA SER A 90 -22.54 -5.71 -3.64
C SER A 90 -21.22 -5.31 -3.01
N GLU A 91 -21.28 -4.68 -1.86
CA GLU A 91 -20.15 -4.35 -1.01
C GLU A 91 -19.32 -3.08 -1.37
N LEU A 92 -19.98 -1.94 -1.35
CA LEU A 92 -19.26 -0.65 -1.25
C LEU A 92 -18.36 -0.55 0.01
N ASP A 93 -18.50 -1.46 0.97
CA ASP A 93 -17.73 -1.52 2.23
C ASP A 93 -16.82 -2.74 2.38
N ASN A 94 -16.96 -3.78 1.55
CA ASN A 94 -16.14 -4.99 1.64
C ASN A 94 -15.67 -5.40 0.24
N VAL A 95 -14.38 -5.34 -0.01
CA VAL A 95 -13.78 -5.92 -1.23
C VAL A 95 -13.75 -7.43 -1.08
N PRO A 96 -14.55 -8.22 -1.85
CA PRO A 96 -14.45 -9.68 -1.77
C PRO A 96 -13.07 -10.09 -2.23
N SER A 97 -12.35 -10.76 -1.37
CA SER A 97 -11.14 -11.47 -1.74
C SER A 97 -11.56 -12.71 -2.53
N THR A 98 -11.57 -12.63 -3.85
CA THR A 98 -11.48 -13.85 -4.65
C THR A 98 -10.08 -14.40 -4.42
N THR A 99 -9.99 -15.40 -3.56
CA THR A 99 -8.76 -16.15 -3.31
C THR A 99 -8.43 -16.89 -4.59
N ASN A 100 -7.53 -16.37 -5.40
CA ASN A 100 -6.98 -17.13 -6.52
C ASN A 100 -6.08 -18.24 -5.96
N LEU A 101 -6.23 -19.46 -6.47
CA LEU A 101 -5.42 -20.63 -6.12
C LEU A 101 -3.90 -20.40 -6.22
N ASN A 102 -3.46 -19.41 -6.97
CA ASN A 102 -2.04 -19.01 -7.06
C ASN A 102 -1.49 -18.28 -5.82
N ASP A 103 -2.35 -17.78 -4.92
CA ASP A 103 -1.92 -17.23 -3.63
C ASP A 103 -1.55 -18.31 -2.60
N LEU A 104 -1.83 -19.59 -2.92
CA LEU A 104 -1.46 -20.74 -2.08
C LEU A 104 0.05 -21.05 -2.08
N VAL A 105 0.85 -20.37 -2.88
CA VAL A 105 2.33 -20.50 -2.86
C VAL A 105 2.95 -19.58 -1.79
N GLU A 106 2.21 -18.71 -1.16
CA GLU A 106 2.67 -18.04 0.05
C GLU A 106 2.72 -19.06 1.19
N ARG A 107 3.93 -19.49 1.52
CA ARG A 107 4.24 -20.45 2.59
C ARG A 107 3.79 -20.01 3.99
N ASP A 108 3.12 -18.87 4.10
CA ASP A 108 2.65 -18.32 5.36
C ASP A 108 1.18 -17.90 5.26
N ASP A 109 0.30 -18.85 5.61
CA ASP A 109 -1.16 -18.62 5.71
C ASP A 109 -1.51 -17.40 6.59
N ALA A 110 -0.68 -17.11 7.60
CA ALA A 110 -0.84 -15.94 8.46
C ALA A 110 -0.60 -14.62 7.71
N LEU A 111 0.39 -14.56 6.83
CA LEU A 111 0.68 -13.36 6.03
C LEU A 111 -0.41 -13.11 4.99
N ALA A 112 -0.91 -14.16 4.35
CA ALA A 112 -2.04 -14.06 3.41
C ALA A 112 -3.31 -13.56 4.12
N LYS A 113 -3.59 -14.07 5.33
CA LYS A 113 -4.70 -13.61 6.20
C LYS A 113 -4.53 -12.16 6.60
N LEU A 114 -3.31 -11.73 6.95
CA LEU A 114 -3.01 -10.34 7.29
C LEU A 114 -3.27 -9.40 6.10
N HIS A 115 -2.80 -9.74 4.91
CA HIS A 115 -3.07 -8.94 3.71
C HIS A 115 -4.57 -8.88 3.40
N ALA A 116 -5.30 -9.99 3.51
CA ALA A 116 -6.74 -10.03 3.33
C ALA A 116 -7.47 -9.13 4.33
N TRP A 117 -7.04 -9.13 5.60
CA TRP A 117 -7.58 -8.24 6.63
C TRP A 117 -7.30 -6.77 6.31
N ILE A 118 -6.07 -6.43 5.89
CA ILE A 118 -5.69 -5.06 5.52
C ILE A 118 -6.55 -4.55 4.36
N ARG A 119 -6.85 -5.38 3.34
CA ARG A 119 -7.70 -4.99 2.22
C ARG A 119 -9.13 -4.60 2.62
N LYS A 120 -9.64 -5.14 3.74
CA LYS A 120 -10.96 -4.80 4.30
C LYS A 120 -10.99 -3.48 5.07
N LEU A 121 -9.82 -2.90 5.38
CA LEU A 121 -9.75 -1.62 6.08
C LEU A 121 -10.19 -0.46 5.18
N LYS A 122 -10.73 0.60 5.81
CA LYS A 122 -10.95 1.88 5.14
C LYS A 122 -9.63 2.42 4.55
N PRO A 123 -9.65 3.16 3.45
CA PRO A 123 -8.43 3.59 2.75
C PRO A 123 -7.36 4.22 3.66
N VAL A 124 -7.76 5.12 4.55
CA VAL A 124 -6.84 5.79 5.49
C VAL A 124 -6.24 4.80 6.50
N ASP A 125 -7.06 3.89 7.03
CA ASP A 125 -6.62 2.88 8.00
C ASP A 125 -5.67 1.88 7.34
N ARG A 126 -5.96 1.50 6.09
CA ARG A 126 -5.08 0.66 5.26
C ARG A 126 -3.71 1.33 5.06
N GLN A 127 -3.69 2.60 4.67
CA GLN A 127 -2.46 3.36 4.47
C GLN A 127 -1.63 3.41 5.76
N VAL A 128 -2.23 3.75 6.88
CA VAL A 128 -1.53 3.83 8.17
C VAL A 128 -1.01 2.46 8.60
N MET A 129 -1.81 1.39 8.43
CA MET A 129 -1.39 0.04 8.83
C MET A 129 -0.24 -0.49 7.98
N THR A 130 -0.28 -0.27 6.66
CA THR A 130 0.81 -0.68 5.77
C THR A 130 2.10 0.07 6.05
N LEU A 131 2.05 1.38 6.30
CA LEU A 131 3.22 2.16 6.70
C LEU A 131 3.79 1.72 8.06
N TYR A 132 2.92 1.39 9.02
CA TYR A 132 3.32 0.85 10.32
C TYR A 132 4.06 -0.49 10.18
N LEU A 133 3.60 -1.38 9.31
CA LEU A 133 4.24 -2.68 9.04
C LEU A 133 5.57 -2.56 8.29
N GLU A 134 5.86 -1.40 7.70
CA GLU A 134 7.16 -1.04 7.12
C GLU A 134 8.08 -0.32 8.14
N ASP A 135 7.78 -0.42 9.43
CA ASP A 135 8.55 0.16 10.54
C ASP A 135 8.76 1.68 10.44
N LEU A 136 7.80 2.41 9.84
CA LEU A 136 7.84 3.86 9.87
C LEU A 136 7.38 4.38 11.23
N SER A 137 8.13 5.34 11.77
CA SER A 137 7.71 6.10 12.95
C SER A 137 6.49 6.98 12.65
N ALA A 138 5.76 7.40 13.69
CA ALA A 138 4.63 8.30 13.54
C ALA A 138 5.02 9.64 12.88
N ALA A 139 6.25 10.11 13.08
CA ALA A 139 6.79 11.30 12.43
C ALA A 139 6.98 11.08 10.92
N GLU A 140 7.63 9.98 10.51
CA GLU A 140 7.81 9.61 9.10
C GLU A 140 6.46 9.38 8.40
N MET A 141 5.51 8.69 9.08
CA MET A 141 4.16 8.53 8.55
C MET A 141 3.44 9.87 8.37
N SER A 142 3.66 10.84 9.28
CA SER A 142 3.12 12.19 9.16
C SER A 142 3.65 12.90 7.90
N GLU A 143 4.93 12.74 7.59
CA GLU A 143 5.53 13.27 6.36
C GLU A 143 4.93 12.63 5.10
N VAL A 144 4.63 11.34 5.13
CA VAL A 144 4.04 10.61 3.99
C VAL A 144 2.56 10.95 3.80
N THR A 145 1.78 10.97 4.90
CA THR A 145 0.31 11.04 4.85
C THR A 145 -0.26 12.44 5.04
N GLY A 146 0.50 13.34 5.67
CA GLY A 146 0.04 14.66 6.11
C GLY A 146 -0.79 14.64 7.40
N PHE A 147 -1.02 13.48 8.02
CA PHE A 147 -1.75 13.39 9.31
C PHE A 147 -0.83 13.75 10.48
N LYS A 148 -1.41 14.31 11.54
CA LYS A 148 -0.66 14.62 12.77
C LYS A 148 -0.15 13.32 13.44
N PRO A 149 1.09 13.28 13.98
CA PRO A 149 1.65 12.09 14.61
C PRO A 149 0.77 11.48 15.71
N GLY A 150 0.12 12.30 16.54
CA GLY A 150 -0.80 11.83 17.59
C GLY A 150 -2.05 11.14 17.02
N ALA A 151 -2.59 11.63 15.91
CA ALA A 151 -3.71 10.98 15.23
C ALA A 151 -3.30 9.63 14.63
N ILE A 152 -2.09 9.53 14.10
CA ILE A 152 -1.50 8.29 13.59
C ILE A 152 -1.34 7.28 14.73
N ALA A 153 -0.73 7.67 15.86
CA ALA A 153 -0.51 6.80 17.00
C ALA A 153 -1.84 6.23 17.57
N THR A 154 -2.85 7.09 17.72
CA THR A 154 -4.19 6.67 18.17
C THR A 154 -4.82 5.66 17.19
N ARG A 155 -4.67 5.91 15.89
CA ARG A 155 -5.19 5.04 14.83
C ARG A 155 -4.50 3.68 14.83
N ILE A 156 -3.19 3.65 14.95
CA ILE A 156 -2.39 2.41 15.06
C ILE A 156 -2.84 1.59 16.28
N SER A 157 -2.97 2.22 17.46
CA SER A 157 -3.42 1.53 18.67
C SER A 157 -4.78 0.86 18.47
N ARG A 158 -5.74 1.57 17.89
CA ARG A 158 -7.07 1.02 17.57
C ARG A 158 -7.00 -0.13 16.56
N LEU A 159 -6.20 0.00 15.51
CA LEU A 159 -6.05 -1.03 14.48
C LEU A 159 -5.38 -2.30 15.03
N LYS A 160 -4.38 -2.16 15.90
CA LYS A 160 -3.75 -3.30 16.59
C LYS A 160 -4.74 -4.06 17.47
N SER A 161 -5.57 -3.35 18.23
CA SER A 161 -6.61 -3.97 19.06
C SER A 161 -7.64 -4.71 18.20
N LYS A 162 -8.09 -4.10 17.09
CA LYS A 162 -8.99 -4.73 16.14
C LYS A 162 -8.39 -5.98 15.49
N LEU A 163 -7.15 -5.90 15.03
CA LEU A 163 -6.43 -7.04 14.47
C LEU A 163 -6.37 -8.21 15.46
N ALA A 164 -5.97 -7.92 16.71
CA ALA A 164 -5.88 -8.95 17.75
C ALA A 164 -7.23 -9.60 18.06
N GLN A 165 -8.33 -8.84 18.03
CA GLN A 165 -9.67 -9.37 18.22
C GLN A 165 -10.11 -10.25 17.04
N ASP A 166 -10.01 -9.75 15.82
CA ASP A 166 -10.46 -10.46 14.60
C ASP A 166 -9.69 -11.79 14.41
N PHE A 167 -8.39 -11.81 14.76
CA PHE A 167 -7.58 -13.04 14.66
C PHE A 167 -7.82 -14.03 15.80
N LYS A 168 -8.23 -13.59 16.99
CA LYS A 168 -8.67 -14.50 18.07
C LYS A 168 -9.96 -15.19 17.73
N GLU A 169 -10.96 -14.46 17.18
CA GLU A 169 -12.24 -15.00 16.78
C GLU A 169 -12.12 -16.01 15.62
N ALA A 170 -11.15 -15.81 14.72
CA ALA A 170 -10.88 -16.74 13.62
C ALA A 170 -10.15 -18.02 14.02
N SER A 171 -9.63 -18.10 15.26
CA SER A 171 -8.87 -19.26 15.78
C SER A 171 -9.71 -20.18 16.68
N ILE A 172 -11.01 -19.89 16.85
CA ILE A 172 -12.01 -20.70 17.57
C ILE A 172 -12.91 -21.41 16.58
#